data_766a4211bb84953f6c0e0852b590516a
#
_entry.id   766a4211bb84953f6c0e0852b590516a
#
_cell.length_a   1.000
_cell.length_b   1.000
_cell.length_c   1.000
_cell.angle_alpha   90.00
_cell.angle_beta   90.00
_cell.angle_gamma   90.00
#
_symmetry.space_group_name_H-M   'P 1'
#
loop_
_entity.id
_entity.type
_entity.pdbx_description
1 polymer ?
#
loop_
_entity_poly.entity_id
_entity_poly.type
_entity_poly.pdbx_seq_one_letter_code
_entity_poly.pdbx_strand_id
1 'polypeptide(L)'
;MRLAFVTTMHGSRWGASEELWSQTAAQLQQAGHDVLASVVYWPRLSDNVRALAKQGISLKTHPSDRDGLARRIWNKATFSYRRSYDCLKRFKPDLVVISQGYNSGGLDWARVCREVSIPYVIIVHCNGEHWPFADQELGNAVASYIAARKVFCVSRQNLDLLRLQLGEPLENGEVVWNPYKVLPDCIPDWPNESKVWRMACVGRLDLPHKGQDLLVRILARPEWRERPIELNLLGEGPYEQSLRRLCRMLDLNNVHFRGYVKGVRAIWEQNHLLVQPSRYEGVPITVIEAMLCGRPAVVTDVGRTAELCVDNETAFIAPEATISSFGHALERAWQRREDWLLVGRAARARAEKLVPRNPVNLFCERLMACASITSDSPPSDLR
;
A
#
# COMPACT_ATOMS: atom_id res chain seq x y z
N MET A 1 -4.25 27.21 7.23
CA MET A 1 -3.16 26.51 7.93
C MET A 1 -2.08 26.11 6.92
N ARG A 2 -0.85 25.91 7.38
CA ARG A 2 0.28 25.41 6.57
C ARG A 2 0.52 23.95 6.89
N LEU A 3 0.43 23.08 5.90
CA LEU A 3 0.55 21.65 6.05
C LEU A 3 1.70 21.13 5.19
N ALA A 4 2.60 20.31 5.75
CA ALA A 4 3.69 19.73 5.00
C ALA A 4 3.53 18.21 4.93
N PHE A 5 3.58 17.66 3.72
CA PHE A 5 3.59 16.23 3.46
C PHE A 5 4.99 15.79 3.05
N VAL A 6 5.50 14.77 3.70
CA VAL A 6 6.80 14.17 3.40
C VAL A 6 6.57 12.70 3.08
N THR A 7 6.88 12.27 1.86
CA THR A 7 6.82 10.85 1.49
C THR A 7 8.20 10.24 1.42
N THR A 8 8.37 9.06 1.98
CA THR A 8 9.65 8.32 1.99
C THR A 8 9.62 7.06 1.12
N MET A 9 8.59 6.93 0.28
CA MET A 9 8.46 5.82 -0.64
C MET A 9 9.55 5.86 -1.73
N HIS A 10 10.40 4.83 -1.78
CA HIS A 10 11.55 4.77 -2.71
C HIS A 10 11.52 3.53 -3.64
N GLY A 11 10.61 2.61 -3.45
CA GLY A 11 10.51 1.38 -4.27
C GLY A 11 9.99 1.60 -5.69
N SER A 12 9.30 2.71 -5.96
CA SER A 12 8.81 3.12 -7.27
C SER A 12 8.53 4.62 -7.29
N ARG A 13 8.39 5.19 -8.50
CA ARG A 13 8.07 6.62 -8.65
C ARG A 13 6.67 7.00 -8.15
N TRP A 14 5.77 6.01 -8.10
CA TRP A 14 4.39 6.14 -7.62
C TRP A 14 3.85 4.76 -7.25
N GLY A 15 3.08 4.68 -6.21
CA GLY A 15 2.44 3.46 -5.73
C GLY A 15 1.17 3.75 -4.96
N ALA A 16 0.51 2.70 -4.49
CA ALA A 16 -0.72 2.83 -3.73
C ALA A 16 -0.58 3.62 -2.43
N SER A 17 0.61 3.59 -1.81
CA SER A 17 0.96 4.38 -0.62
C SER A 17 0.95 5.89 -0.89
N GLU A 18 1.14 6.31 -2.15
CA GLU A 18 1.17 7.72 -2.51
C GLU A 18 -0.23 8.32 -2.70
N GLU A 19 -1.24 7.49 -2.88
CA GLU A 19 -2.60 7.96 -3.19
C GLU A 19 -3.26 8.66 -2.00
N LEU A 20 -3.10 8.17 -0.77
CA LEU A 20 -3.76 8.75 0.39
C LEU A 20 -3.25 10.16 0.70
N TRP A 21 -1.94 10.31 0.87
CA TRP A 21 -1.37 11.62 1.21
C TRP A 21 -1.54 12.63 0.08
N SER A 22 -1.39 12.21 -1.19
CA SER A 22 -1.43 13.13 -2.32
C SER A 22 -2.83 13.67 -2.60
N GLN A 23 -3.85 12.81 -2.54
CA GLN A 23 -5.24 13.24 -2.69
C GLN A 23 -5.67 14.11 -1.51
N THR A 24 -5.22 13.79 -0.28
CA THR A 24 -5.44 14.63 0.90
C THR A 24 -4.77 16.00 0.75
N ALA A 25 -3.52 16.04 0.30
CA ALA A 25 -2.80 17.29 0.03
C ALA A 25 -3.52 18.16 -1.01
N ALA A 26 -4.00 17.54 -2.10
CA ALA A 26 -4.76 18.22 -3.14
C ALA A 26 -6.08 18.80 -2.62
N GLN A 27 -6.83 18.02 -1.83
CA GLN A 27 -8.10 18.46 -1.25
C GLN A 27 -7.91 19.61 -0.25
N LEU A 28 -6.89 19.55 0.60
CA LEU A 28 -6.57 20.59 1.55
C LEU A 28 -6.10 21.88 0.86
N GLN A 29 -5.31 21.76 -0.22
CA GLN A 29 -4.93 22.92 -1.04
C GLN A 29 -6.17 23.58 -1.67
N GLN A 30 -7.12 22.78 -2.18
CA GLN A 30 -8.38 23.30 -2.74
C GLN A 30 -9.26 23.95 -1.67
N ALA A 31 -9.18 23.51 -0.43
CA ALA A 31 -9.87 24.08 0.73
C ALA A 31 -9.20 25.37 1.24
N GLY A 32 -8.16 25.89 0.56
CA GLY A 32 -7.51 27.16 0.90
C GLY A 32 -6.40 27.05 1.95
N HIS A 33 -5.88 25.85 2.20
CA HIS A 33 -4.69 25.67 3.04
C HIS A 33 -3.41 25.81 2.21
N ASP A 34 -2.32 26.27 2.81
CA ASP A 34 -0.99 26.27 2.17
C ASP A 34 -0.37 24.87 2.31
N VAL A 35 -0.07 24.23 1.21
CA VAL A 35 0.46 22.86 1.20
C VAL A 35 1.85 22.78 0.59
N LEU A 36 2.79 22.17 1.33
CA LEU A 36 4.12 21.76 0.88
C LEU A 36 4.15 20.23 0.75
N ALA A 37 4.68 19.71 -0.36
CA ALA A 37 4.99 18.29 -0.50
C ALA A 37 6.49 18.10 -0.75
N SER A 38 7.16 17.34 0.12
CA SER A 38 8.53 16.90 -0.06
C SER A 38 8.53 15.42 -0.48
N VAL A 39 9.03 15.15 -1.67
CA VAL A 39 9.01 13.80 -2.28
C VAL A 39 10.42 13.29 -2.53
N VAL A 40 10.60 11.97 -2.55
CA VAL A 40 11.88 11.37 -2.90
C VAL A 40 12.29 11.80 -4.31
N TYR A 41 13.56 12.17 -4.46
CA TYR A 41 14.12 12.56 -5.76
C TYR A 41 14.15 11.38 -6.74
N TRP A 42 13.61 11.62 -7.93
CA TRP A 42 13.73 10.75 -9.09
C TRP A 42 14.22 11.57 -10.28
N PRO A 43 15.06 11.04 -11.18
CA PRO A 43 15.50 11.75 -12.39
C PRO A 43 14.35 12.30 -13.24
N ARG A 44 13.20 11.61 -13.18
CA ARG A 44 11.93 12.05 -13.76
C ARG A 44 10.82 11.80 -12.75
N LEU A 45 10.21 12.85 -12.26
CA LEU A 45 9.03 12.77 -11.38
C LEU A 45 7.84 12.14 -12.12
N SER A 46 6.99 11.43 -11.40
CA SER A 46 5.74 10.88 -11.95
C SER A 46 4.80 11.99 -12.40
N ASP A 47 3.91 11.68 -13.33
CA ASP A 47 2.90 12.64 -13.81
C ASP A 47 1.97 13.07 -12.67
N ASN A 48 1.68 12.17 -11.73
CA ASN A 48 0.88 12.45 -10.54
C ASN A 48 1.53 13.52 -9.66
N VAL A 49 2.84 13.42 -9.37
CA VAL A 49 3.56 14.45 -8.61
C VAL A 49 3.55 15.79 -9.37
N ARG A 50 3.74 15.77 -10.69
CA ARG A 50 3.67 17.00 -11.50
C ARG A 50 2.27 17.62 -11.50
N ALA A 51 1.21 16.80 -11.42
CA ALA A 51 -0.15 17.27 -11.31
C ALA A 51 -0.41 18.02 -9.99
N LEU A 52 0.21 17.60 -8.88
CA LEU A 52 0.13 18.30 -7.59
C LEU A 52 0.69 19.74 -7.68
N ALA A 53 1.83 19.92 -8.37
CA ALA A 53 2.39 21.27 -8.60
C ALA A 53 1.44 22.17 -9.39
N LYS A 54 0.74 21.62 -10.39
CA LYS A 54 -0.25 22.37 -11.18
C LYS A 54 -1.47 22.81 -10.36
N GLN A 55 -1.73 22.14 -9.23
CA GLN A 55 -2.79 22.49 -8.28
C GLN A 55 -2.35 23.51 -7.23
N GLY A 56 -1.13 24.08 -7.35
CA GLY A 56 -0.62 25.10 -6.43
C GLY A 56 0.16 24.55 -5.23
N ILE A 57 0.36 23.23 -5.12
CA ILE A 57 1.14 22.63 -4.04
C ILE A 57 2.62 22.92 -4.26
N SER A 58 3.30 23.47 -3.23
CA SER A 58 4.73 23.71 -3.24
C SER A 58 5.50 22.39 -3.21
N LEU A 59 6.24 22.07 -4.29
CA LEU A 59 7.02 20.82 -4.36
C LEU A 59 8.49 21.04 -3.97
N LYS A 60 9.00 20.10 -3.18
CA LYS A 60 10.43 19.93 -2.89
C LYS A 60 10.82 18.46 -3.10
N THR A 61 12.10 18.22 -3.32
CA THR A 61 12.66 16.88 -3.41
C THR A 61 13.73 16.66 -2.35
N HIS A 62 13.84 15.43 -1.87
CA HIS A 62 14.87 15.01 -0.94
C HIS A 62 15.48 13.67 -1.39
N PRO A 63 16.73 13.32 -0.97
CA PRO A 63 17.33 12.04 -1.29
C PRO A 63 16.58 10.88 -0.64
N SER A 64 16.74 9.68 -1.20
CA SER A 64 16.20 8.45 -0.62
C SER A 64 17.01 8.05 0.62
N ASP A 65 16.34 7.56 1.66
CA ASP A 65 16.99 7.03 2.87
C ASP A 65 17.80 5.74 2.59
N ARG A 66 17.54 5.05 1.48
CA ARG A 66 18.21 3.81 1.04
C ARG A 66 19.32 4.00 0.01
N ASP A 67 19.71 5.22 -0.28
CA ASP A 67 20.86 5.45 -1.16
C ASP A 67 22.12 4.79 -0.54
N GLY A 68 22.82 3.97 -1.35
CA GLY A 68 23.93 3.15 -0.89
C GLY A 68 25.04 3.94 -0.18
N LEU A 69 25.91 3.25 0.56
CA LEU A 69 26.92 3.83 1.46
C LEU A 69 27.73 4.98 0.82
N ALA A 70 28.12 4.85 -0.45
CA ALA A 70 28.85 5.90 -1.17
C ALA A 70 28.02 7.19 -1.33
N ARG A 71 26.71 7.07 -1.58
CA ARG A 71 25.79 8.20 -1.73
C ARG A 71 25.42 8.80 -0.38
N ARG A 72 25.31 7.96 0.67
CA ARG A 72 25.17 8.43 2.07
C ARG A 72 26.39 9.23 2.53
N ILE A 73 27.60 8.80 2.16
CA ILE A 73 28.85 9.53 2.45
C ILE A 73 28.89 10.84 1.64
N TRP A 74 28.54 10.81 0.35
CA TRP A 74 28.49 12.00 -0.49
C TRP A 74 27.43 13.01 -0.01
N ASN A 75 26.24 12.54 0.38
CA ASN A 75 25.17 13.36 0.96
C ASN A 75 25.57 13.96 2.33
N LYS A 76 26.33 13.23 3.17
CA LYS A 76 26.92 13.77 4.40
C LYS A 76 27.98 14.83 4.13
N ALA A 77 28.83 14.61 3.13
CA ALA A 77 29.91 15.53 2.77
C ALA A 77 29.43 16.82 2.10
N THR A 78 28.30 16.77 1.37
CA THR A 78 27.81 17.90 0.57
C THR A 78 26.76 18.80 1.25
N PHE A 79 26.53 18.68 2.58
CA PHE A 79 25.46 19.43 3.29
C PHE A 79 24.04 19.18 2.76
N SER A 80 23.86 18.31 1.79
CA SER A 80 22.60 18.06 1.11
C SER A 80 21.52 17.52 2.05
N TYR A 81 21.90 16.68 3.03
CA TYR A 81 20.95 16.06 3.97
C TYR A 81 20.32 17.09 4.92
N ARG A 82 21.08 18.02 5.49
CA ARG A 82 20.54 19.11 6.33
C ARG A 82 19.65 20.07 5.54
N ARG A 83 19.97 20.35 4.27
CA ARG A 83 19.14 21.20 3.38
C ARG A 83 17.77 20.62 3.10
N SER A 84 17.61 19.30 3.13
CA SER A 84 16.31 18.65 2.91
C SER A 84 15.28 19.04 3.97
N TYR A 85 15.71 19.19 5.24
CA TYR A 85 14.85 19.59 6.34
C TYR A 85 14.65 21.12 6.43
N ASP A 86 15.50 21.92 5.78
CA ASP A 86 15.37 23.40 5.77
C ASP A 86 14.06 23.87 5.13
N CYS A 87 13.43 23.05 4.29
CA CYS A 87 12.14 23.35 3.74
C CYS A 87 11.07 23.46 4.83
N LEU A 88 11.10 22.61 5.87
CA LEU A 88 10.18 22.69 7.00
C LEU A 88 10.42 23.94 7.85
N LYS A 89 11.70 24.28 8.13
CA LYS A 89 12.07 25.48 8.90
C LYS A 89 11.62 26.78 8.22
N ARG A 90 11.72 26.82 6.86
CA ARG A 90 11.29 27.99 6.07
C ARG A 90 9.78 28.05 5.91
N PHE A 91 9.15 26.92 5.67
CA PHE A 91 7.71 26.83 5.46
C PHE A 91 6.94 27.00 6.77
N LYS A 92 7.53 26.61 7.91
CA LYS A 92 6.92 26.66 9.26
C LYS A 92 5.53 26.05 9.27
N PRO A 93 5.39 24.74 8.98
CA PRO A 93 4.08 24.10 8.94
C PRO A 93 3.46 24.02 10.34
N ASP A 94 2.13 24.11 10.40
CA ASP A 94 1.35 23.85 11.61
C ASP A 94 1.29 22.35 11.92
N LEU A 95 1.42 21.49 10.89
CA LEU A 95 1.49 20.05 11.01
C LEU A 95 2.32 19.44 9.86
N VAL A 96 3.13 18.43 10.21
CA VAL A 96 3.85 17.60 9.21
C VAL A 96 3.21 16.22 9.14
N VAL A 97 2.93 15.74 7.94
CA VAL A 97 2.47 14.38 7.65
C VAL A 97 3.63 13.59 7.05
N ILE A 98 4.13 12.59 7.78
CA ILE A 98 5.21 11.72 7.32
C ILE A 98 4.60 10.44 6.78
N SER A 99 4.57 10.29 5.44
CA SER A 99 4.03 9.12 4.75
C SER A 99 5.15 8.12 4.50
N GLN A 100 5.14 7.02 5.23
CA GLN A 100 6.15 5.98 5.18
C GLN A 100 5.74 4.86 4.20
N GLY A 101 6.67 4.42 3.36
CA GLY A 101 6.48 3.19 2.58
C GLY A 101 6.57 1.93 3.43
N TYR A 102 7.37 1.96 4.51
CA TYR A 102 7.59 0.89 5.49
C TYR A 102 7.99 1.51 6.84
N ASN A 103 7.93 0.73 7.92
CA ASN A 103 7.97 1.17 9.32
C ASN A 103 9.20 2.01 9.74
N SER A 104 10.36 1.88 9.10
CA SER A 104 11.56 2.66 9.45
C SER A 104 11.79 3.89 8.59
N GLY A 105 10.98 4.12 7.52
CA GLY A 105 11.13 5.28 6.65
C GLY A 105 10.75 6.59 7.33
N GLY A 106 11.53 7.65 7.10
CA GLY A 106 11.19 9.00 7.56
C GLY A 106 11.34 9.27 9.07
N LEU A 107 11.96 8.37 9.85
CA LEU A 107 12.20 8.60 11.27
C LEU A 107 13.15 9.77 11.51
N ASP A 108 14.04 10.09 10.57
CA ASP A 108 14.87 11.30 10.64
C ASP A 108 14.03 12.58 10.50
N TRP A 109 12.98 12.56 9.68
CA TRP A 109 12.02 13.67 9.59
C TRP A 109 11.25 13.86 10.90
N ALA A 110 10.81 12.76 11.53
CA ALA A 110 10.17 12.78 12.84
C ALA A 110 11.12 13.35 13.91
N ARG A 111 12.39 12.91 13.91
CA ARG A 111 13.42 13.45 14.81
C ARG A 111 13.60 14.96 14.62
N VAL A 112 13.72 15.44 13.37
CA VAL A 112 13.83 16.88 13.10
C VAL A 112 12.59 17.64 13.59
N CYS A 113 11.38 17.11 13.36
CA CYS A 113 10.14 17.74 13.86
C CYS A 113 10.17 17.87 15.40
N ARG A 114 10.63 16.84 16.12
CA ARG A 114 10.79 16.91 17.59
C ARG A 114 11.82 17.96 18.01
N GLU A 115 12.99 17.99 17.35
CA GLU A 115 14.07 18.95 17.64
C GLU A 115 13.64 20.41 17.44
N VAL A 116 12.74 20.69 16.49
CA VAL A 116 12.26 22.06 16.23
C VAL A 116 10.83 22.30 16.71
N SER A 117 10.27 21.38 17.51
CA SER A 117 8.94 21.46 18.13
C SER A 117 7.81 21.66 17.09
N ILE A 118 7.91 21.07 15.91
CA ILE A 118 6.84 21.04 14.91
C ILE A 118 5.98 19.79 15.13
N PRO A 119 4.66 19.93 15.30
CA PRO A 119 3.74 18.80 15.41
C PRO A 119 3.77 17.92 14.15
N TYR A 120 3.65 16.60 14.32
CA TYR A 120 3.62 15.69 13.19
C TYR A 120 2.73 14.46 13.44
N VAL A 121 2.33 13.84 12.35
CA VAL A 121 1.69 12.52 12.31
C VAL A 121 2.49 11.61 11.38
N ILE A 122 2.36 10.31 11.59
CA ILE A 122 3.01 9.29 10.76
C ILE A 122 1.93 8.43 10.09
N ILE A 123 2.09 8.13 8.79
CA ILE A 123 1.28 7.13 8.07
C ILE A 123 2.18 5.95 7.73
N VAL A 124 1.86 4.76 8.23
CA VAL A 124 2.57 3.51 7.95
C VAL A 124 1.77 2.71 6.92
N HIS A 125 2.25 2.66 5.67
CA HIS A 125 1.55 1.97 4.58
C HIS A 125 1.85 0.49 4.47
N CYS A 126 2.98 0.03 5.01
CA CYS A 126 3.35 -1.38 5.02
C CYS A 126 4.26 -1.68 6.21
N ASN A 127 4.07 -2.85 6.79
CA ASN A 127 4.95 -3.41 7.80
C ASN A 127 5.11 -4.91 7.54
N GLY A 128 6.20 -5.51 7.99
CA GLY A 128 6.50 -6.92 7.82
C GLY A 128 7.26 -7.49 9.02
N GLU A 129 7.01 -8.74 9.36
CA GLU A 129 7.68 -9.43 10.46
C GLU A 129 9.21 -9.48 10.30
N HIS A 130 9.68 -9.50 9.05
CA HIS A 130 11.12 -9.52 8.72
C HIS A 130 11.77 -8.12 8.68
N TRP A 131 11.08 -7.09 9.19
CA TRP A 131 11.58 -5.71 9.32
C TRP A 131 11.59 -5.22 10.78
N PRO A 132 12.19 -5.97 11.73
CA PRO A 132 12.37 -5.45 13.08
C PRO A 132 13.32 -4.25 13.07
N PHE A 133 13.22 -3.42 14.09
CA PHE A 133 14.21 -2.35 14.30
C PHE A 133 15.49 -2.94 14.88
N ALA A 134 16.64 -2.53 14.35
CA ALA A 134 17.90 -2.83 14.99
C ALA A 134 18.04 -2.03 16.31
N ASP A 135 18.74 -2.57 17.33
CA ASP A 135 18.86 -1.95 18.65
C ASP A 135 19.32 -0.49 18.58
N GLN A 136 20.26 -0.20 17.69
CA GLN A 136 20.77 1.17 17.46
C GLN A 136 19.73 2.14 16.88
N GLU A 137 18.65 1.65 16.27
CA GLU A 137 17.59 2.43 15.65
C GLU A 137 16.34 2.48 16.53
N LEU A 138 16.15 1.48 17.39
CA LEU A 138 14.94 1.27 18.19
C LEU A 138 14.61 2.49 19.06
N GLY A 139 15.59 3.05 19.78
CA GLY A 139 15.36 4.22 20.63
C GLY A 139 14.82 5.43 19.87
N ASN A 140 15.34 5.71 18.66
CA ASN A 140 14.81 6.79 17.82
C ASN A 140 13.43 6.45 17.24
N ALA A 141 13.19 5.17 16.92
CA ALA A 141 11.89 4.72 16.42
C ALA A 141 10.83 4.90 17.51
N VAL A 142 11.03 4.35 18.71
CA VAL A 142 10.12 4.49 19.85
C VAL A 142 9.81 5.97 20.12
N ALA A 143 10.85 6.81 20.29
CA ALA A 143 10.67 8.23 20.55
C ALA A 143 9.90 8.94 19.41
N SER A 144 10.09 8.55 18.15
CA SER A 144 9.42 9.14 17.01
C SER A 144 7.94 8.74 16.92
N TYR A 145 7.62 7.49 17.22
CA TYR A 145 6.24 7.01 17.17
C TYR A 145 5.41 7.51 18.36
N ILE A 146 5.97 7.52 19.57
CA ILE A 146 5.28 8.02 20.78
C ILE A 146 5.01 9.53 20.68
N ALA A 147 5.98 10.31 20.20
CA ALA A 147 5.85 11.77 20.11
C ALA A 147 4.96 12.23 18.91
N ALA A 148 4.59 11.36 18.01
CA ALA A 148 3.64 11.70 16.96
C ALA A 148 2.25 11.98 17.54
N ARG A 149 1.55 13.02 17.07
CA ARG A 149 0.16 13.29 17.48
C ARG A 149 -0.75 12.10 17.18
N LYS A 150 -0.52 11.44 16.04
CA LYS A 150 -1.17 10.18 15.63
C LYS A 150 -0.23 9.34 14.78
N VAL A 151 -0.36 8.03 14.92
CA VAL A 151 0.28 7.03 14.07
C VAL A 151 -0.84 6.32 13.30
N PHE A 152 -0.99 6.63 12.03
CA PHE A 152 -1.98 6.04 11.16
C PHE A 152 -1.42 4.80 10.47
N CYS A 153 -1.96 3.63 10.76
CA CYS A 153 -1.64 2.39 10.05
C CYS A 153 -2.78 2.04 9.10
N VAL A 154 -2.46 1.48 7.95
CA VAL A 154 -3.48 1.15 6.94
C VAL A 154 -4.20 -0.18 7.19
N SER A 155 -3.79 -0.95 8.22
CA SER A 155 -4.46 -2.15 8.69
C SER A 155 -4.25 -2.35 10.19
N ARG A 156 -5.15 -3.12 10.81
CA ARG A 156 -5.00 -3.52 12.22
C ARG A 156 -3.75 -4.36 12.41
N GLN A 157 -3.52 -5.34 11.53
CA GLN A 157 -2.34 -6.19 11.56
C GLN A 157 -1.05 -5.37 11.54
N ASN A 158 -0.95 -4.34 10.69
CA ASN A 158 0.24 -3.48 10.64
C ASN A 158 0.44 -2.67 11.93
N LEU A 159 -0.66 -2.21 12.55
CA LEU A 159 -0.59 -1.50 13.82
C LEU A 159 -0.14 -2.42 14.96
N ASP A 160 -0.73 -3.61 15.04
CA ASP A 160 -0.40 -4.56 16.10
C ASP A 160 1.03 -5.10 15.95
N LEU A 161 1.48 -5.36 14.71
CA LEU A 161 2.87 -5.71 14.43
C LEU A 161 3.84 -4.58 14.80
N LEU A 162 3.49 -3.33 14.51
CA LEU A 162 4.32 -2.18 14.89
C LEU A 162 4.47 -2.05 16.41
N ARG A 163 3.38 -2.26 17.16
CA ARG A 163 3.39 -2.31 18.63
C ARG A 163 4.35 -3.36 19.15
N LEU A 164 4.29 -4.57 18.60
CA LEU A 164 5.20 -5.66 18.97
C LEU A 164 6.67 -5.33 18.66
N GLN A 165 6.94 -4.75 17.49
CA GLN A 165 8.29 -4.40 17.06
C GLN A 165 8.91 -3.25 17.88
N LEU A 166 8.09 -2.34 18.37
CA LEU A 166 8.54 -1.24 19.23
C LEU A 166 8.58 -1.62 20.71
N GLY A 167 7.83 -2.66 21.12
CA GLY A 167 7.61 -2.99 22.54
C GLY A 167 6.76 -1.94 23.27
N GLU A 168 5.88 -1.21 22.53
CA GLU A 168 5.08 -0.09 23.01
C GLU A 168 3.60 -0.22 22.63
N PRO A 169 2.65 0.14 23.49
CA PRO A 169 1.21 0.01 23.23
C PRO A 169 0.70 0.94 22.13
N LEU A 170 1.44 2.02 21.80
CA LEU A 170 1.05 3.05 20.80
C LEU A 170 -0.42 3.46 20.92
N GLU A 171 -0.77 4.10 22.04
CA GLU A 171 -2.16 4.58 22.30
C GLU A 171 -2.62 5.65 21.29
N ASN A 172 -1.66 6.37 20.68
CA ASN A 172 -1.89 7.30 19.59
C ASN A 172 -2.06 6.60 18.23
N GLY A 173 -2.04 5.25 18.18
CA GLY A 173 -2.19 4.45 16.96
C GLY A 173 -3.65 4.38 16.50
N GLU A 174 -3.88 4.57 15.21
CA GLU A 174 -5.20 4.56 14.59
C GLU A 174 -5.17 3.89 13.21
N VAL A 175 -6.26 3.21 12.82
CA VAL A 175 -6.35 2.54 11.52
C VAL A 175 -7.11 3.43 10.53
N VAL A 176 -6.51 3.62 9.34
CA VAL A 176 -7.07 4.41 8.24
C VAL A 176 -7.22 3.59 6.98
N TRP A 177 -7.94 4.12 6.00
CA TRP A 177 -8.15 3.49 4.70
C TRP A 177 -7.37 4.20 3.60
N ASN A 178 -6.73 3.41 2.74
CA ASN A 178 -6.23 3.94 1.47
C ASN A 178 -7.38 4.12 0.47
N PRO A 179 -7.31 5.12 -0.42
CA PRO A 179 -8.27 5.26 -1.50
C PRO A 179 -8.14 4.12 -2.53
N TYR A 180 -9.24 3.82 -3.18
CA TYR A 180 -9.35 2.81 -4.24
C TYR A 180 -9.98 3.44 -5.51
N LYS A 181 -9.88 2.75 -6.66
CA LYS A 181 -10.22 3.33 -7.97
C LYS A 181 -11.47 2.72 -8.61
N VAL A 182 -12.42 2.25 -7.81
CA VAL A 182 -13.70 1.71 -8.28
C VAL A 182 -14.78 2.76 -8.11
N LEU A 183 -15.52 3.06 -9.19
CA LEU A 183 -16.73 3.87 -9.10
C LEU A 183 -17.87 2.99 -8.59
N PRO A 184 -18.61 3.40 -7.55
CA PRO A 184 -19.64 2.58 -6.91
C PRO A 184 -20.73 2.06 -7.85
N ASP A 185 -21.07 2.84 -8.88
CA ASP A 185 -22.19 2.57 -9.77
C ASP A 185 -21.79 1.85 -11.07
N CYS A 186 -20.52 1.50 -11.24
CA CYS A 186 -19.99 0.91 -12.46
C CYS A 186 -19.51 -0.53 -12.23
N ILE A 187 -20.45 -1.46 -12.03
CA ILE A 187 -20.13 -2.89 -11.92
C ILE A 187 -19.82 -3.43 -13.32
N PRO A 188 -18.64 -4.03 -13.53
CA PRO A 188 -18.35 -4.73 -14.77
C PRO A 188 -19.24 -5.99 -14.87
N ASP A 189 -19.73 -6.26 -16.07
CA ASP A 189 -20.41 -7.50 -16.34
C ASP A 189 -19.51 -8.71 -16.03
N TRP A 190 -20.13 -9.82 -15.67
CA TRP A 190 -19.41 -11.06 -15.56
C TRP A 190 -18.82 -11.44 -16.92
N PRO A 191 -17.56 -11.89 -17.00
CA PRO A 191 -16.98 -12.29 -18.29
C PRO A 191 -17.88 -13.30 -18.99
N ASN A 192 -18.08 -13.10 -20.30
CA ASN A 192 -18.93 -13.99 -21.09
C ASN A 192 -18.55 -15.45 -20.89
N GLU A 193 -19.55 -16.33 -20.99
CA GLU A 193 -19.36 -17.77 -20.94
C GLU A 193 -18.25 -18.22 -21.89
N SER A 194 -17.19 -18.72 -21.30
CA SER A 194 -15.99 -19.20 -21.98
C SER A 194 -15.66 -20.56 -21.40
N LYS A 195 -15.17 -21.46 -22.26
CA LYS A 195 -14.60 -22.73 -21.78
C LYS A 195 -13.33 -22.53 -20.94
N VAL A 196 -12.80 -21.29 -20.89
CA VAL A 196 -11.55 -20.94 -20.20
C VAL A 196 -11.84 -19.98 -19.04
N TRP A 197 -11.37 -20.37 -17.86
CA TRP A 197 -11.43 -19.56 -16.65
C TRP A 197 -10.23 -18.63 -16.58
N ARG A 198 -10.48 -17.31 -16.53
CA ARG A 198 -9.43 -16.29 -16.50
C ARG A 198 -9.20 -15.79 -15.12
N MET A 199 -7.97 -15.93 -14.65
CA MET A 199 -7.49 -15.41 -13.38
C MET A 199 -6.63 -14.17 -13.60
N ALA A 200 -6.78 -13.15 -12.77
CA ALA A 200 -5.96 -11.94 -12.80
C ALA A 200 -5.06 -11.86 -11.56
N CYS A 201 -3.76 -11.64 -11.77
CA CYS A 201 -2.85 -11.18 -10.74
C CYS A 201 -2.50 -9.72 -11.01
N VAL A 202 -3.04 -8.82 -10.18
CA VAL A 202 -2.98 -7.37 -10.43
C VAL A 202 -1.99 -6.71 -9.48
N GLY A 203 -0.96 -6.09 -10.02
CA GLY A 203 0.03 -5.36 -9.24
C GLY A 203 1.40 -5.34 -9.86
N ARG A 204 2.31 -4.61 -9.22
CA ARG A 204 3.71 -4.53 -9.65
C ARG A 204 4.31 -5.94 -9.70
N LEU A 205 5.06 -6.23 -10.77
CA LEU A 205 5.81 -7.49 -10.89
C LEU A 205 7.04 -7.44 -9.96
N ASP A 206 6.81 -7.79 -8.72
CA ASP A 206 7.74 -7.67 -7.59
C ASP A 206 7.68 -8.97 -6.77
N LEU A 207 8.53 -9.94 -7.10
CA LEU A 207 8.47 -11.28 -6.53
C LEU A 207 8.63 -11.30 -5.01
N PRO A 208 9.61 -10.58 -4.41
CA PRO A 208 9.76 -10.54 -2.96
C PRO A 208 8.52 -10.04 -2.21
N HIS A 209 7.72 -9.20 -2.86
CA HIS A 209 6.51 -8.60 -2.27
C HIS A 209 5.24 -9.34 -2.70
N LYS A 210 5.01 -9.44 -4.01
CA LYS A 210 3.75 -9.90 -4.60
C LYS A 210 3.65 -11.39 -4.88
N GLY A 211 4.78 -12.12 -4.81
CA GLY A 211 4.78 -13.58 -4.86
C GLY A 211 4.31 -14.22 -6.18
N GLN A 212 4.34 -13.51 -7.33
CA GLN A 212 3.87 -14.04 -8.61
C GLN A 212 4.59 -15.32 -9.04
N ASP A 213 5.82 -15.53 -8.57
CA ASP A 213 6.58 -16.78 -8.75
C ASP A 213 5.88 -18.01 -8.18
N LEU A 214 5.12 -17.85 -7.08
CA LEU A 214 4.34 -18.92 -6.48
C LEU A 214 3.24 -19.40 -7.44
N LEU A 215 2.50 -18.46 -8.08
CA LEU A 215 1.47 -18.81 -9.06
C LEU A 215 2.04 -19.59 -10.25
N VAL A 216 3.12 -19.08 -10.83
CA VAL A 216 3.78 -19.72 -11.97
C VAL A 216 4.21 -21.15 -11.62
N ARG A 217 4.78 -21.35 -10.41
CA ARG A 217 5.20 -22.68 -9.94
C ARG A 217 4.04 -23.61 -9.60
N ILE A 218 2.90 -23.08 -9.14
CA ILE A 218 1.68 -23.88 -8.92
C ILE A 218 1.09 -24.31 -10.25
N LEU A 219 0.94 -23.39 -11.22
CA LEU A 219 0.37 -23.71 -12.53
C LEU A 219 1.23 -24.68 -13.36
N ALA A 220 2.51 -24.81 -13.03
CA ALA A 220 3.40 -25.79 -13.66
C ALA A 220 3.19 -27.23 -13.17
N ARG A 221 2.44 -27.44 -12.09
CA ARG A 221 2.17 -28.80 -11.59
C ARG A 221 1.26 -29.58 -12.55
N PRO A 222 1.40 -30.90 -12.65
CA PRO A 222 0.61 -31.70 -13.58
C PRO A 222 -0.90 -31.48 -13.46
N GLU A 223 -1.43 -31.40 -12.23
CA GLU A 223 -2.84 -31.22 -11.96
C GLU A 223 -3.41 -29.89 -12.41
N TRP A 224 -2.56 -28.89 -12.68
CA TRP A 224 -2.96 -27.56 -13.13
C TRP A 224 -2.80 -27.34 -14.63
N ARG A 225 -1.90 -28.08 -15.28
CA ARG A 225 -1.57 -27.91 -16.70
C ARG A 225 -2.74 -28.19 -17.65
N GLU A 226 -3.57 -29.18 -17.32
CA GLU A 226 -4.68 -29.63 -18.17
C GLU A 226 -5.97 -28.85 -17.94
N ARG A 227 -5.98 -27.97 -16.93
CA ARG A 227 -7.16 -27.16 -16.62
C ARG A 227 -7.33 -26.01 -17.64
N PRO A 228 -8.58 -25.76 -18.08
CA PRO A 228 -8.85 -24.65 -18.98
C PRO A 228 -8.74 -23.29 -18.25
N ILE A 229 -7.53 -22.89 -17.92
CA ILE A 229 -7.19 -21.71 -17.14
C ILE A 229 -6.21 -20.84 -17.91
N GLU A 230 -6.44 -19.53 -17.88
CA GLU A 230 -5.46 -18.48 -18.24
C GLU A 230 -5.14 -17.64 -17.03
N LEU A 231 -3.85 -17.33 -16.84
CA LEU A 231 -3.38 -16.36 -15.85
C LEU A 231 -2.95 -15.07 -16.55
N ASN A 232 -3.62 -13.98 -16.24
CA ASN A 232 -3.25 -12.65 -16.70
C ASN A 232 -2.45 -11.94 -15.60
N LEU A 233 -1.17 -11.64 -15.85
CA LEU A 233 -0.32 -10.81 -15.01
C LEU A 233 -0.46 -9.36 -15.48
N LEU A 234 -1.13 -8.53 -14.66
CA LEU A 234 -1.45 -7.15 -14.97
C LEU A 234 -0.62 -6.20 -14.09
N GLY A 235 0.32 -5.54 -14.72
CA GLY A 235 1.27 -4.63 -14.12
C GLY A 235 2.65 -4.75 -14.73
N GLU A 236 3.54 -3.88 -14.30
CA GLU A 236 4.95 -3.83 -14.70
C GLU A 236 5.85 -3.92 -13.47
N GLY A 237 7.10 -4.29 -13.64
CA GLY A 237 8.03 -4.33 -12.51
C GLY A 237 9.40 -4.92 -12.84
N PRO A 238 10.34 -4.80 -11.90
CA PRO A 238 11.73 -5.20 -12.15
C PRO A 238 11.94 -6.70 -12.37
N TYR A 239 10.94 -7.53 -12.04
CA TYR A 239 11.04 -8.99 -12.14
C TYR A 239 10.30 -9.57 -13.36
N GLU A 240 9.82 -8.76 -14.29
CA GLU A 240 9.08 -9.25 -15.46
C GLU A 240 9.91 -10.24 -16.29
N GLN A 241 11.18 -9.91 -16.60
CA GLN A 241 12.03 -10.79 -17.38
C GLN A 241 12.31 -12.12 -16.65
N SER A 242 12.49 -12.09 -15.34
CA SER A 242 12.68 -13.29 -14.53
C SER A 242 11.45 -14.18 -14.57
N LEU A 243 10.25 -13.62 -14.45
CA LEU A 243 8.99 -14.35 -14.58
C LEU A 243 8.80 -14.94 -15.98
N ARG A 244 9.09 -14.17 -17.04
CA ARG A 244 9.03 -14.68 -18.42
C ARG A 244 10.00 -15.84 -18.66
N ARG A 245 11.20 -15.79 -18.10
CA ARG A 245 12.18 -16.89 -18.17
C ARG A 245 11.67 -18.10 -17.42
N LEU A 246 11.08 -17.92 -16.22
CA LEU A 246 10.51 -19.00 -15.42
C LEU A 246 9.35 -19.67 -16.16
N CYS A 247 8.42 -18.91 -16.76
CA CYS A 247 7.33 -19.48 -17.57
C CYS A 247 7.84 -20.31 -18.74
N ARG A 248 8.86 -19.82 -19.47
CA ARG A 248 9.47 -20.58 -20.56
C ARG A 248 10.14 -21.87 -20.08
N MET A 249 10.91 -21.83 -18.99
CA MET A 249 11.57 -23.00 -18.39
C MET A 249 10.55 -24.05 -17.96
N LEU A 250 9.39 -23.63 -17.50
CA LEU A 250 8.32 -24.49 -17.04
C LEU A 250 7.29 -24.82 -18.13
N ASP A 251 7.54 -24.43 -19.39
CA ASP A 251 6.66 -24.65 -20.55
C ASP A 251 5.20 -24.23 -20.30
N LEU A 252 4.99 -23.03 -19.78
CA LEU A 252 3.66 -22.45 -19.50
C LEU A 252 3.25 -21.49 -20.61
N ASN A 253 2.26 -21.89 -21.40
CA ASN A 253 1.71 -21.10 -22.52
C ASN A 253 0.44 -20.34 -22.14
N ASN A 254 -0.13 -20.62 -20.97
CA ASN A 254 -1.37 -20.02 -20.46
C ASN A 254 -1.14 -18.87 -19.46
N VAL A 255 0.10 -18.35 -19.36
CA VAL A 255 0.45 -17.18 -18.54
C VAL A 255 0.73 -15.98 -19.44
N HIS A 256 -0.09 -14.93 -19.31
CA HIS A 256 -0.06 -13.76 -20.18
C HIS A 256 0.39 -12.51 -19.42
N PHE A 257 1.38 -11.83 -19.95
CA PHE A 257 1.87 -10.55 -19.41
C PHE A 257 1.16 -9.43 -20.14
N ARG A 258 0.22 -8.76 -19.47
CA ARG A 258 -0.66 -7.73 -20.03
C ARG A 258 -0.13 -6.30 -19.86
N GLY A 259 0.99 -6.13 -19.09
CA GLY A 259 1.50 -4.80 -18.76
C GLY A 259 0.52 -4.00 -17.88
N TYR A 260 0.70 -2.69 -17.86
CA TYR A 260 -0.20 -1.80 -17.12
C TYR A 260 -1.53 -1.62 -17.88
N VAL A 261 -2.63 -1.96 -17.22
CA VAL A 261 -3.99 -1.77 -17.75
C VAL A 261 -4.65 -0.58 -17.05
N LYS A 262 -5.08 0.40 -17.84
CA LYS A 262 -5.77 1.58 -17.33
C LYS A 262 -7.23 1.26 -17.04
N GLY A 263 -7.65 1.48 -15.81
CA GLY A 263 -9.03 1.32 -15.37
C GLY A 263 -9.35 -0.07 -14.81
N VAL A 264 -9.89 -0.09 -13.61
CA VAL A 264 -10.21 -1.31 -12.86
C VAL A 264 -11.33 -2.10 -13.56
N ARG A 265 -12.31 -1.41 -14.15
CA ARG A 265 -13.40 -2.01 -14.90
C ARG A 265 -12.90 -2.92 -16.03
N ALA A 266 -11.99 -2.42 -16.87
CA ALA A 266 -11.44 -3.17 -18.01
C ALA A 266 -10.73 -4.47 -17.60
N ILE A 267 -10.15 -4.49 -16.38
CA ILE A 267 -9.56 -5.71 -15.81
C ILE A 267 -10.65 -6.73 -15.52
N TRP A 268 -11.72 -6.31 -14.83
CA TRP A 268 -12.72 -7.25 -14.32
C TRP A 268 -13.80 -7.64 -15.33
N GLU A 269 -13.95 -6.93 -16.43
CA GLU A 269 -14.74 -7.38 -17.59
C GLU A 269 -14.15 -8.63 -18.29
N GLN A 270 -12.85 -8.86 -18.09
CA GLN A 270 -12.15 -9.95 -18.77
C GLN A 270 -11.70 -11.09 -17.82
N ASN A 271 -11.79 -10.91 -16.51
CA ASN A 271 -11.27 -11.87 -15.55
C ASN A 271 -12.32 -12.25 -14.50
N HIS A 272 -12.35 -13.54 -14.16
CA HIS A 272 -13.34 -14.13 -13.26
C HIS A 272 -12.88 -14.10 -11.79
N LEU A 273 -11.56 -14.18 -11.54
CA LEU A 273 -10.97 -14.40 -10.22
C LEU A 273 -9.72 -13.56 -10.03
N LEU A 274 -9.59 -12.90 -8.88
CA LEU A 274 -8.31 -12.33 -8.44
C LEU A 274 -7.45 -13.45 -7.82
N VAL A 275 -6.18 -13.52 -8.16
CA VAL A 275 -5.19 -14.40 -7.49
C VAL A 275 -4.00 -13.56 -7.04
N GLN A 276 -3.78 -13.46 -5.73
CA GLN A 276 -2.75 -12.56 -5.17
C GLN A 276 -1.98 -13.23 -4.02
N PRO A 277 -0.88 -13.92 -4.32
CA PRO A 277 -0.06 -14.63 -3.34
C PRO A 277 0.97 -13.71 -2.66
N SER A 278 0.54 -12.52 -2.25
CA SER A 278 1.45 -11.54 -1.66
C SER A 278 2.11 -12.08 -0.39
N ARG A 279 3.41 -11.82 -0.24
CA ARG A 279 4.16 -12.20 0.96
C ARG A 279 3.96 -11.22 2.11
N TYR A 280 3.66 -9.96 1.79
CA TYR A 280 3.24 -8.93 2.75
C TYR A 280 2.46 -7.83 2.04
N GLU A 281 1.57 -7.19 2.77
CA GLU A 281 0.73 -6.07 2.33
C GLU A 281 0.48 -5.09 3.47
N GLY A 282 0.13 -3.87 3.11
CA GLY A 282 -0.56 -2.98 4.04
C GLY A 282 -2.07 -3.15 3.92
N VAL A 283 -2.62 -2.58 2.85
CA VAL A 283 -3.99 -2.86 2.37
C VAL A 283 -3.89 -3.37 0.95
N PRO A 284 -4.37 -4.56 0.66
CA PRO A 284 -4.43 -5.06 -0.71
C PRO A 284 -5.56 -4.36 -1.47
N ILE A 285 -5.29 -3.16 -2.02
CA ILE A 285 -6.30 -2.34 -2.74
C ILE A 285 -6.93 -3.12 -3.88
N THR A 286 -6.16 -3.95 -4.57
CA THR A 286 -6.67 -4.81 -5.65
C THR A 286 -7.71 -5.82 -5.18
N VAL A 287 -7.64 -6.27 -3.92
CA VAL A 287 -8.67 -7.12 -3.30
C VAL A 287 -9.96 -6.32 -3.10
N ILE A 288 -9.86 -5.10 -2.56
CA ILE A 288 -11.02 -4.20 -2.42
C ILE A 288 -11.66 -3.93 -3.79
N GLU A 289 -10.85 -3.64 -4.79
CA GLU A 289 -11.31 -3.36 -6.16
C GLU A 289 -11.98 -4.58 -6.79
N ALA A 290 -11.41 -5.78 -6.62
CA ALA A 290 -12.03 -7.02 -7.10
C ALA A 290 -13.37 -7.30 -6.39
N MET A 291 -13.41 -7.19 -5.08
CA MET A 291 -14.63 -7.37 -4.28
C MET A 291 -15.72 -6.40 -4.73
N LEU A 292 -15.43 -5.11 -4.84
CA LEU A 292 -16.38 -4.09 -5.29
C LEU A 292 -16.87 -4.34 -6.73
N CYS A 293 -16.03 -4.96 -7.57
CA CYS A 293 -16.42 -5.41 -8.91
C CYS A 293 -17.13 -6.77 -8.92
N GLY A 294 -17.46 -7.36 -7.77
CA GLY A 294 -18.13 -8.64 -7.66
C GLY A 294 -17.28 -9.82 -8.11
N ARG A 295 -15.96 -9.75 -7.92
CA ARG A 295 -15.04 -10.84 -8.23
C ARG A 295 -14.54 -11.49 -6.95
N PRO A 296 -14.56 -12.84 -6.86
CA PRO A 296 -13.94 -13.53 -5.75
C PRO A 296 -12.41 -13.43 -5.84
N ALA A 297 -11.73 -13.78 -4.76
CA ALA A 297 -10.28 -13.72 -4.69
C ALA A 297 -9.67 -14.98 -4.06
N VAL A 298 -8.48 -15.37 -4.52
CA VAL A 298 -7.57 -16.24 -3.77
C VAL A 298 -6.42 -15.37 -3.31
N VAL A 299 -6.22 -15.29 -2.00
CA VAL A 299 -5.30 -14.34 -1.38
C VAL A 299 -4.52 -14.98 -0.25
N THR A 300 -3.37 -14.43 0.07
CA THR A 300 -2.66 -14.78 1.31
C THR A 300 -3.21 -13.92 2.46
N ASP A 301 -3.19 -14.47 3.67
CA ASP A 301 -3.60 -13.73 4.89
C ASP A 301 -2.50 -12.76 5.34
N VAL A 302 -2.43 -11.62 4.68
CA VAL A 302 -1.45 -10.56 4.96
C VAL A 302 -2.12 -9.18 4.94
N GLY A 303 -1.63 -8.28 5.77
CA GLY A 303 -2.14 -6.91 5.86
C GLY A 303 -3.60 -6.89 6.34
N ARG A 304 -4.49 -6.30 5.55
CA ARG A 304 -5.92 -6.20 5.87
C ARG A 304 -6.77 -7.37 5.34
N THR A 305 -6.17 -8.42 4.82
CA THR A 305 -6.91 -9.51 4.16
C THR A 305 -7.97 -10.12 5.09
N ALA A 306 -7.61 -10.51 6.32
CA ALA A 306 -8.55 -11.08 7.29
C ALA A 306 -9.65 -10.09 7.74
N GLU A 307 -9.40 -8.78 7.69
CA GLU A 307 -10.42 -7.77 7.97
C GLU A 307 -11.44 -7.67 6.82
N LEU A 308 -10.98 -7.82 5.57
CA LEU A 308 -11.79 -7.69 4.36
C LEU A 308 -12.54 -8.96 4.01
N CYS A 309 -11.88 -10.11 4.07
CA CYS A 309 -12.33 -11.36 3.50
C CYS A 309 -12.77 -12.35 4.59
N VAL A 310 -13.73 -13.21 4.22
CA VAL A 310 -14.12 -14.40 5.01
C VAL A 310 -13.83 -15.62 4.16
N ASP A 311 -13.00 -16.53 4.70
CA ASP A 311 -12.56 -17.72 3.97
C ASP A 311 -13.74 -18.60 3.56
N ASN A 312 -13.71 -19.08 2.33
CA ASN A 312 -14.75 -19.89 1.65
C ASN A 312 -16.12 -19.20 1.46
N GLU A 313 -16.30 -17.95 1.92
CA GLU A 313 -17.55 -17.20 1.75
C GLU A 313 -17.38 -16.04 0.76
N THR A 314 -16.38 -15.19 0.95
CA THR A 314 -16.12 -14.02 0.12
C THR A 314 -14.78 -14.05 -0.60
N ALA A 315 -13.91 -14.98 -0.20
CA ALA A 315 -12.61 -15.25 -0.81
C ALA A 315 -12.13 -16.64 -0.40
N PHE A 316 -11.01 -17.08 -0.97
CA PHE A 316 -10.28 -18.30 -0.57
C PHE A 316 -8.92 -17.86 0.00
N ILE A 317 -8.74 -18.04 1.29
CA ILE A 317 -7.58 -17.50 2.01
C ILE A 317 -6.53 -18.59 2.22
N ALA A 318 -5.30 -18.28 1.83
CA ALA A 318 -4.12 -19.07 2.15
C ALA A 318 -3.47 -18.49 3.42
N PRO A 319 -3.28 -19.25 4.50
CA PRO A 319 -2.61 -18.78 5.71
C PRO A 319 -1.20 -18.26 5.46
N GLU A 320 -0.50 -18.81 4.46
CA GLU A 320 0.88 -18.49 4.17
C GLU A 320 1.14 -18.29 2.68
N ALA A 321 2.10 -17.42 2.35
CA ALA A 321 2.59 -17.21 1.00
C ALA A 321 3.59 -18.32 0.58
N THR A 322 3.16 -19.56 0.61
CA THR A 322 3.92 -20.74 0.18
C THR A 322 3.22 -21.46 -0.99
N ILE A 323 3.97 -22.25 -1.75
CA ILE A 323 3.41 -23.04 -2.86
C ILE A 323 2.35 -24.02 -2.34
N SER A 324 2.57 -24.63 -1.18
CA SER A 324 1.63 -25.57 -0.58
C SER A 324 0.36 -24.86 -0.11
N SER A 325 0.50 -23.86 0.74
CA SER A 325 -0.63 -23.15 1.35
C SER A 325 -1.49 -22.42 0.31
N PHE A 326 -0.85 -21.65 -0.60
CA PHE A 326 -1.57 -20.95 -1.66
C PHE A 326 -2.15 -21.92 -2.70
N GLY A 327 -1.43 -23.02 -3.01
CA GLY A 327 -1.93 -24.08 -3.89
C GLY A 327 -3.21 -24.74 -3.35
N HIS A 328 -3.30 -25.00 -2.05
CA HIS A 328 -4.51 -25.52 -1.42
C HIS A 328 -5.69 -24.53 -1.48
N ALA A 329 -5.45 -23.25 -1.24
CA ALA A 329 -6.50 -22.22 -1.36
C ALA A 329 -6.97 -22.09 -2.81
N LEU A 330 -6.06 -22.11 -3.77
CA LEU A 330 -6.39 -22.07 -5.19
C LEU A 330 -7.16 -23.34 -5.64
N GLU A 331 -6.83 -24.50 -5.08
CA GLU A 331 -7.56 -25.76 -5.35
C GLU A 331 -9.00 -25.68 -4.82
N ARG A 332 -9.20 -25.20 -3.60
CA ARG A 332 -10.56 -24.99 -3.06
C ARG A 332 -11.37 -24.04 -3.95
N ALA A 333 -10.75 -22.96 -4.42
CA ALA A 333 -11.38 -22.04 -5.36
C ALA A 333 -11.73 -22.75 -6.68
N TRP A 334 -10.83 -23.55 -7.23
CA TRP A 334 -11.06 -24.27 -8.48
C TRP A 334 -12.22 -25.26 -8.38
N GLN A 335 -12.30 -26.03 -7.30
CA GLN A 335 -13.40 -26.97 -7.07
C GLN A 335 -14.76 -26.30 -7.00
N ARG A 336 -14.78 -25.02 -6.59
CA ARG A 336 -16.00 -24.18 -6.53
C ARG A 336 -16.09 -23.15 -7.65
N ARG A 337 -15.45 -23.36 -8.78
CA ARG A 337 -15.40 -22.36 -9.87
C ARG A 337 -16.76 -21.98 -10.42
N GLU A 338 -17.71 -22.90 -10.43
CA GLU A 338 -19.10 -22.62 -10.85
C GLU A 338 -19.82 -21.65 -9.89
N ASP A 339 -19.37 -21.57 -8.63
CA ASP A 339 -19.90 -20.66 -7.62
C ASP A 339 -19.18 -19.28 -7.60
N TRP A 340 -18.16 -19.06 -8.42
CA TRP A 340 -17.34 -17.84 -8.34
C TRP A 340 -18.19 -16.56 -8.47
N LEU A 341 -19.23 -16.56 -9.28
CA LEU A 341 -20.15 -15.43 -9.38
C LEU A 341 -20.89 -15.18 -8.05
N LEU A 342 -21.31 -16.22 -7.35
CA LEU A 342 -22.02 -16.10 -6.08
C LEU A 342 -21.06 -15.62 -4.97
N VAL A 343 -19.87 -16.21 -4.89
CA VAL A 343 -18.80 -15.77 -3.95
C VAL A 343 -18.42 -14.32 -4.22
N GLY A 344 -18.31 -13.92 -5.49
CA GLY A 344 -18.04 -12.54 -5.89
C GLY A 344 -19.13 -11.55 -5.48
N ARG A 345 -20.40 -11.93 -5.59
CA ARG A 345 -21.54 -11.11 -5.10
C ARG A 345 -21.51 -10.97 -3.57
N ALA A 346 -21.20 -12.03 -2.83
CA ALA A 346 -21.03 -11.98 -1.39
C ALA A 346 -19.85 -11.09 -0.99
N ALA A 347 -18.72 -11.20 -1.71
CA ALA A 347 -17.55 -10.35 -1.53
C ALA A 347 -17.90 -8.87 -1.72
N ARG A 348 -18.65 -8.53 -2.77
CA ARG A 348 -19.10 -7.17 -3.01
C ARG A 348 -19.99 -6.64 -1.88
N ALA A 349 -21.03 -7.39 -1.51
CA ALA A 349 -21.95 -6.98 -0.44
C ALA A 349 -21.21 -6.73 0.90
N ARG A 350 -20.15 -7.49 1.16
CA ARG A 350 -19.27 -7.27 2.31
C ARG A 350 -18.43 -6.01 2.15
N ALA A 351 -17.78 -5.81 1.00
CA ALA A 351 -16.95 -4.63 0.74
C ALA A 351 -17.75 -3.33 0.84
N GLU A 352 -18.97 -3.29 0.28
CA GLU A 352 -19.87 -2.12 0.36
C GLU A 352 -20.24 -1.73 1.80
N LYS A 353 -20.26 -2.69 2.73
CA LYS A 353 -20.51 -2.44 4.17
C LYS A 353 -19.28 -1.97 4.91
N LEU A 354 -18.10 -2.47 4.55
CA LEU A 354 -16.87 -2.26 5.33
C LEU A 354 -16.05 -1.07 4.83
N VAL A 355 -15.98 -0.89 3.50
CA VAL A 355 -15.06 0.06 2.89
C VAL A 355 -15.72 1.44 2.78
N PRO A 356 -15.13 2.48 3.36
CA PRO A 356 -15.72 3.81 3.29
C PRO A 356 -15.71 4.32 1.85
N ARG A 357 -16.80 4.98 1.43
CA ARG A 357 -16.92 5.55 0.07
C ARG A 357 -15.90 6.64 -0.22
N ASN A 358 -15.54 7.43 0.79
CA ASN A 358 -14.63 8.56 0.67
C ASN A 358 -13.49 8.49 1.71
N PRO A 359 -12.52 7.57 1.56
CA PRO A 359 -11.44 7.42 2.53
C PRO A 359 -10.61 8.70 2.71
N VAL A 360 -10.44 9.46 1.62
CA VAL A 360 -9.67 10.71 1.64
C VAL A 360 -10.35 11.78 2.51
N ASN A 361 -11.67 11.97 2.38
CA ASN A 361 -12.41 12.91 3.20
C ASN A 361 -12.30 12.58 4.69
N LEU A 362 -12.50 11.30 5.04
CA LEU A 362 -12.36 10.83 6.41
C LEU A 362 -10.94 11.06 6.95
N PHE A 363 -9.93 10.87 6.10
CA PHE A 363 -8.55 11.13 6.51
C PHE A 363 -8.27 12.62 6.65
N CYS A 364 -8.80 13.49 5.77
CA CYS A 364 -8.72 14.94 5.91
C CYS A 364 -9.30 15.41 7.26
N GLU A 365 -10.49 14.94 7.63
CA GLU A 365 -11.13 15.27 8.90
C GLU A 365 -10.26 14.89 10.11
N ARG A 366 -9.73 13.66 10.12
CA ARG A 366 -8.83 13.18 11.18
C ARG A 366 -7.53 13.99 11.24
N LEU A 367 -6.96 14.31 10.09
CA LEU A 367 -5.74 15.11 10.00
C LEU A 367 -5.97 16.53 10.53
N MET A 368 -7.09 17.17 10.17
CA MET A 368 -7.45 18.49 10.65
C MET A 368 -7.71 18.50 12.16
N ALA A 369 -8.33 17.46 12.71
CA ALA A 369 -8.45 17.28 14.15
C ALA A 369 -7.07 17.22 14.84
N CYS A 370 -6.10 16.49 14.25
CA CYS A 370 -4.72 16.50 14.76
C CYS A 370 -4.07 17.88 14.68
N ALA A 371 -4.35 18.67 13.64
CA ALA A 371 -3.77 20.00 13.47
C ALA A 371 -4.34 21.03 14.46
N SER A 372 -5.59 20.86 14.89
CA SER A 372 -6.30 21.80 15.78
C SER A 372 -5.95 21.63 17.27
N ILE A 373 -5.23 20.57 17.65
CA ILE A 373 -4.79 20.38 19.04
C ILE A 373 -3.74 21.46 19.35
N THR A 374 -4.10 22.46 20.13
CA THR A 374 -3.16 23.45 20.65
C THR A 374 -2.24 22.80 21.69
N SER A 375 -0.99 23.29 21.81
CA SER A 375 0.06 22.75 22.67
C SER A 375 -0.17 22.92 24.19
N ASP A 376 -1.38 23.25 24.64
CA ASP A 376 -1.71 23.61 26.02
C ASP A 376 -2.33 22.49 26.88
N SER A 377 -2.23 21.23 26.45
CA SER A 377 -2.61 20.12 27.31
C SER A 377 -1.40 19.19 27.49
N PRO A 378 -0.73 19.23 28.66
CA PRO A 378 0.22 18.17 29.00
C PRO A 378 -0.54 16.83 29.08
N PRO A 379 0.06 15.71 28.69
CA PRO A 379 -0.55 14.39 28.91
C PRO A 379 -0.79 14.24 30.42
N SER A 380 -2.05 14.04 30.80
CA SER A 380 -2.43 13.73 32.16
C SER A 380 -1.79 12.42 32.56
N ASP A 381 -0.97 12.51 33.60
CA ASP A 381 -0.56 11.46 34.54
C ASP A 381 0.08 10.19 33.98
N LEU A 382 1.42 10.24 33.88
CA LEU A 382 2.27 9.09 34.15
C LEU A 382 2.62 9.12 35.66
N ARG A 383 1.84 8.41 36.47
CA ARG A 383 2.29 7.86 37.76
C ARG A 383 2.38 6.35 37.66
#